data_ae8221c141166a05d9ec343e32c44b7b
#
_entry.id   ae8221c141166a05d9ec343e32c44b7b
#
_cell.length_a   1.000
_cell.length_b   1.000
_cell.length_c   1.000
_cell.angle_alpha   90.00
_cell.angle_beta   90.00
_cell.angle_gamma   90.00
#
_symmetry.space_group_name_H-M   'P 1'
#
loop_
_entity.id
_entity.type
_entity.pdbx_description
1 polymer ?
#
loop_
_entity_poly.entity_id
_entity_poly.type
_entity_poly.pdbx_seq_one_letter_code
_entity_poly.pdbx_strand_id
1 'polypeptide(L)'
;MTCAIAFALSWGMNAYAQDNVFFVPDPETARWSYLEMDGNGATTATIVYSVDSMTGDAVNGSAKVKFESAGKQSSEEAAANFIYYKFKDGEFMIDMNAFFEEDVLGEFIDAAAGAEGIEATEEEKKEAIEEIRKLIEVSGELRGIPRYPVIGALPDYEFVFKFSFVTMTVKGTERKISGKEKLTTPAGTFDCFIMEETVTTKAMMQKEVEKTVSWYAYGVGLVKENTYDKKGKLVSTTLLNSINW
;
A
#
# COMPACT_ATOMS: atom_id res chain seq x y z
N MET A 1 8.50 36.72 -31.05
CA MET A 1 7.31 35.90 -31.32
C MET A 1 7.67 34.43 -31.05
N THR A 2 8.02 34.08 -29.79
CA THR A 2 8.45 32.73 -29.39
C THR A 2 8.24 32.57 -27.87
N CYS A 3 6.98 32.63 -27.43
CA CYS A 3 6.66 32.41 -26.00
C CYS A 3 5.26 31.79 -25.75
N ALA A 4 4.62 31.22 -26.78
CA ALA A 4 3.24 30.74 -26.67
C ALA A 4 3.07 29.21 -26.80
N ILE A 5 4.16 28.44 -27.00
CA ILE A 5 4.07 26.99 -27.27
C ILE A 5 4.41 26.15 -26.03
N ALA A 6 5.10 26.71 -25.03
CA ALA A 6 5.50 25.98 -23.82
C ALA A 6 4.37 25.82 -22.77
N PHE A 7 3.25 26.52 -22.91
CA PHE A 7 2.15 26.50 -21.93
C PHE A 7 1.04 25.48 -22.22
N ALA A 8 1.01 24.92 -23.42
CA ALA A 8 -0.08 24.00 -23.83
C ALA A 8 0.24 22.51 -23.51
N LEU A 9 1.49 22.15 -23.23
CA LEU A 9 1.88 20.77 -22.92
C LEU A 9 1.78 20.43 -21.42
N SER A 10 1.72 21.44 -20.54
CA SER A 10 1.58 21.18 -19.09
C SER A 10 0.13 20.95 -18.64
N TRP A 11 -0.86 21.26 -19.47
CA TRP A 11 -2.29 21.10 -19.11
C TRP A 11 -2.84 19.71 -19.43
N GLY A 12 -2.22 18.95 -20.31
CA GLY A 12 -2.69 17.61 -20.69
C GLY A 12 -2.35 16.52 -19.67
N MET A 13 -1.25 16.67 -18.95
CA MET A 13 -0.81 15.64 -17.98
C MET A 13 -1.42 15.84 -16.58
N ASN A 14 -1.88 17.05 -16.23
CA ASN A 14 -2.50 17.29 -14.93
C ASN A 14 -3.96 16.85 -14.81
N ALA A 15 -4.68 16.62 -15.90
CA ALA A 15 -6.10 16.28 -15.85
C ALA A 15 -6.34 14.87 -15.29
N TYR A 16 -5.45 13.92 -15.59
CA TYR A 16 -5.57 12.55 -15.08
C TYR A 16 -5.08 12.40 -13.63
N ALA A 17 -4.07 13.16 -13.22
CA ALA A 17 -3.56 13.17 -11.86
C ALA A 17 -4.55 13.77 -10.85
N GLN A 18 -5.48 14.63 -11.28
CA GLN A 18 -6.48 15.26 -10.41
C GLN A 18 -7.68 14.36 -10.11
N ASP A 19 -7.89 13.30 -10.88
CA ASP A 19 -9.10 12.45 -10.80
C ASP A 19 -8.91 11.18 -9.97
N ASN A 20 -7.70 10.90 -9.47
CA ASN A 20 -7.45 9.73 -8.64
C ASN A 20 -6.43 10.03 -7.53
N VAL A 21 -6.70 9.54 -6.33
CA VAL A 21 -5.81 9.72 -5.17
C VAL A 21 -4.49 8.95 -5.34
N PHE A 22 -4.49 7.86 -6.09
CA PHE A 22 -3.35 6.94 -6.21
C PHE A 22 -2.75 6.85 -7.61
N PHE A 23 -3.11 7.76 -8.51
CA PHE A 23 -2.58 7.69 -9.87
C PHE A 23 -1.09 8.04 -9.91
N VAL A 24 -0.28 7.13 -10.43
CA VAL A 24 1.14 7.33 -10.74
C VAL A 24 1.23 7.74 -12.21
N PRO A 25 1.61 8.99 -12.54
CA PRO A 25 1.57 9.49 -13.91
C PRO A 25 2.50 8.76 -14.87
N ASP A 26 3.68 8.38 -14.40
CA ASP A 26 4.69 7.63 -15.16
C ASP A 26 5.25 6.51 -14.29
N PRO A 27 4.73 5.27 -14.46
CA PRO A 27 5.17 4.12 -13.67
C PRO A 27 6.67 3.82 -13.79
N GLU A 28 7.29 4.09 -14.94
CA GLU A 28 8.71 3.75 -15.18
C GLU A 28 9.65 4.63 -14.38
N THR A 29 9.30 5.90 -14.18
CA THR A 29 10.13 6.89 -13.50
C THR A 29 9.71 7.20 -12.08
N ALA A 30 8.47 6.83 -11.71
CA ALA A 30 7.92 7.16 -10.41
C ALA A 30 8.74 6.57 -9.26
N ARG A 31 9.13 7.44 -8.34
CA ARG A 31 9.83 7.12 -7.10
C ARG A 31 9.30 8.02 -6.00
N TRP A 32 8.99 7.45 -4.86
CA TRP A 32 8.62 8.23 -3.68
C TRP A 32 9.17 7.59 -2.41
N SER A 33 9.27 8.36 -1.35
CA SER A 33 9.75 7.82 -0.08
C SER A 33 8.97 8.35 1.10
N TYR A 34 8.88 7.50 2.14
CA TYR A 34 8.31 7.86 3.42
C TYR A 34 9.36 7.78 4.53
N LEU A 35 9.23 8.67 5.50
CA LEU A 35 9.86 8.52 6.81
C LEU A 35 8.90 7.77 7.72
N GLU A 36 9.39 6.68 8.31
CA GLU A 36 8.73 6.01 9.42
C GLU A 36 9.28 6.58 10.73
N MET A 37 8.38 6.99 11.61
CA MET A 37 8.73 7.57 12.90
C MET A 37 8.01 6.83 14.02
N ASP A 38 8.65 6.69 15.16
CA ASP A 38 8.02 6.18 16.38
C ASP A 38 7.07 7.21 17.01
N GLY A 39 6.36 6.81 18.06
CA GLY A 39 5.42 7.67 18.78
C GLY A 39 6.04 8.89 19.47
N ASN A 40 7.38 9.00 19.51
CA ASN A 40 8.13 10.16 20.02
C ASN A 40 8.63 11.06 18.89
N GLY A 41 8.37 10.70 17.63
CA GLY A 41 8.81 11.45 16.44
C GLY A 41 10.25 11.15 16.00
N ALA A 42 10.90 10.12 16.54
CA ALA A 42 12.21 9.69 16.08
C ALA A 42 12.07 8.84 14.81
N THR A 43 12.81 9.17 13.75
CA THR A 43 12.83 8.39 12.51
C THR A 43 13.45 7.02 12.78
N THR A 44 12.70 5.97 12.44
CA THR A 44 13.10 4.57 12.58
C THR A 44 13.55 3.96 11.26
N ALA A 45 12.93 4.38 10.14
CA ALA A 45 13.27 3.92 8.80
C ALA A 45 12.96 5.01 7.75
N THR A 46 13.57 4.84 6.58
CA THR A 46 13.13 5.49 5.33
C THR A 46 12.76 4.38 4.36
N ILE A 47 11.54 4.41 3.84
CA ILE A 47 11.05 3.43 2.87
C ILE A 47 10.93 4.12 1.52
N VAL A 48 11.58 3.57 0.52
CA VAL A 48 11.54 4.05 -0.87
C VAL A 48 10.68 3.10 -1.69
N TYR A 49 9.77 3.67 -2.46
CA TYR A 49 8.84 2.95 -3.32
C TYR A 49 9.12 3.23 -4.79
N SER A 50 8.89 2.23 -5.62
CA SER A 50 8.90 2.34 -7.09
C SER A 50 7.89 1.39 -7.69
N VAL A 51 7.30 1.75 -8.83
CA VAL A 51 6.44 0.84 -9.56
C VAL A 51 7.30 -0.19 -10.29
N ASP A 52 7.00 -1.47 -10.08
CA ASP A 52 7.62 -2.59 -10.80
C ASP A 52 6.84 -2.88 -12.08
N SER A 53 5.51 -3.00 -11.94
CA SER A 53 4.61 -3.18 -13.08
C SER A 53 3.24 -2.58 -12.79
N MET A 54 2.52 -2.20 -13.83
CA MET A 54 1.16 -1.68 -13.75
C MET A 54 0.35 -2.13 -14.96
N THR A 55 -0.91 -2.52 -14.74
CA THR A 55 -1.84 -2.94 -15.78
C THR A 55 -3.18 -2.22 -15.63
N GLY A 56 -3.91 -2.09 -16.74
CA GLY A 56 -5.20 -1.40 -16.75
C GLY A 56 -5.07 0.12 -16.60
N ASP A 57 -6.01 0.73 -15.90
CA ASP A 57 -6.08 2.17 -15.68
C ASP A 57 -6.42 2.51 -14.21
N ALA A 58 -6.56 3.80 -13.93
CA ALA A 58 -6.87 4.30 -12.59
C ALA A 58 -8.28 3.94 -12.08
N VAL A 59 -9.13 3.35 -12.91
CA VAL A 59 -10.48 2.89 -12.54
C VAL A 59 -10.48 1.40 -12.31
N ASN A 60 -9.86 0.64 -13.23
CA ASN A 60 -9.74 -0.80 -13.14
C ASN A 60 -8.34 -1.23 -13.59
N GLY A 61 -7.57 -1.70 -12.65
CA GLY A 61 -6.19 -2.09 -12.89
C GLY A 61 -5.51 -2.67 -11.67
N SER A 62 -4.23 -2.94 -11.81
CA SER A 62 -3.37 -3.40 -10.74
C SER A 62 -1.97 -2.78 -10.84
N ALA A 63 -1.28 -2.70 -9.72
CA ALA A 63 0.11 -2.29 -9.68
C ALA A 63 0.89 -3.17 -8.71
N LYS A 64 2.06 -3.65 -9.15
CA LYS A 64 3.09 -4.25 -8.30
C LYS A 64 4.08 -3.14 -7.96
N VAL A 65 4.21 -2.84 -6.68
CA VAL A 65 5.06 -1.76 -6.18
C VAL A 65 6.17 -2.35 -5.33
N LYS A 66 7.40 -2.12 -5.75
CA LYS A 66 8.60 -2.48 -4.99
C LYS A 66 8.82 -1.47 -3.88
N PHE A 67 9.22 -1.94 -2.69
CA PHE A 67 9.71 -1.07 -1.64
C PHE A 67 11.06 -1.54 -1.10
N GLU A 68 11.87 -0.57 -0.64
CA GLU A 68 13.17 -0.80 -0.04
C GLU A 68 13.23 0.00 1.26
N SER A 69 13.58 -0.68 2.36
CA SER A 69 13.71 -0.05 3.67
C SER A 69 15.17 0.14 4.05
N ALA A 70 15.55 1.34 4.47
CA ALA A 70 16.82 1.65 5.07
C ALA A 70 16.61 2.06 6.53
N GLY A 71 17.18 1.32 7.49
CA GLY A 71 17.05 1.60 8.92
C GLY A 71 17.71 0.54 9.79
N LYS A 72 17.57 0.68 11.10
CA LYS A 72 18.24 -0.21 12.07
C LYS A 72 17.72 -1.66 12.09
N GLN A 73 16.63 -1.97 11.37
CA GLN A 73 16.02 -3.30 11.31
C GLN A 73 16.21 -4.02 9.97
N SER A 74 17.03 -3.52 9.07
CA SER A 74 17.32 -4.19 7.80
C SER A 74 18.37 -5.29 7.96
N SER A 75 18.20 -6.19 8.89
CA SER A 75 18.96 -7.44 8.97
C SER A 75 17.98 -8.56 8.59
N GLU A 76 18.04 -8.92 7.37
CA GLU A 76 17.63 -10.15 6.70
C GLU A 76 16.99 -9.79 5.34
N GLU A 77 17.50 -10.39 4.29
CA GLU A 77 16.93 -10.34 2.95
C GLU A 77 15.49 -10.84 3.02
N ALA A 78 14.56 -9.89 3.14
CA ALA A 78 13.15 -10.23 3.11
C ALA A 78 12.81 -10.64 1.68
N ALA A 79 12.47 -11.90 1.51
CA ALA A 79 11.73 -12.34 0.34
C ALA A 79 10.49 -11.44 0.19
N ALA A 80 10.30 -10.88 -1.01
CA ALA A 80 9.21 -10.01 -1.41
C ALA A 80 9.15 -8.62 -0.77
N ASN A 81 9.95 -7.71 -1.26
CA ASN A 81 9.81 -6.27 -1.07
C ASN A 81 8.73 -5.69 -2.00
N PHE A 82 7.56 -6.33 -2.11
CA PHE A 82 6.50 -5.89 -3.01
C PHE A 82 5.18 -5.71 -2.27
N ILE A 83 4.40 -4.71 -2.71
CA ILE A 83 3.00 -4.53 -2.35
C ILE A 83 2.19 -4.58 -3.64
N TYR A 84 1.11 -5.33 -3.63
CA TYR A 84 0.18 -5.44 -4.75
C TYR A 84 -1.03 -4.57 -4.49
N TYR A 85 -1.29 -3.69 -5.42
CA TYR A 85 -2.45 -2.80 -5.38
C TYR A 85 -3.43 -3.17 -6.48
N LYS A 86 -4.72 -2.97 -6.19
CA LYS A 86 -5.81 -3.15 -7.11
C LYS A 86 -6.67 -1.90 -7.15
N PHE A 87 -7.05 -1.53 -8.35
CA PHE A 87 -8.05 -0.49 -8.61
C PHE A 87 -9.30 -1.20 -9.11
N LYS A 88 -10.42 -0.98 -8.43
CA LYS A 88 -11.72 -1.53 -8.80
C LYS A 88 -12.77 -0.44 -8.67
N ASP A 89 -13.42 -0.08 -9.79
CA ASP A 89 -14.36 1.03 -9.85
C ASP A 89 -13.77 2.37 -9.33
N GLY A 90 -12.45 2.51 -9.46
CA GLY A 90 -11.68 3.64 -8.93
C GLY A 90 -11.42 3.62 -7.43
N GLU A 91 -11.87 2.60 -6.70
CA GLU A 91 -11.46 2.38 -5.31
C GLU A 91 -10.09 1.72 -5.29
N PHE A 92 -9.21 2.26 -4.47
CA PHE A 92 -7.87 1.72 -4.26
C PHE A 92 -7.89 0.71 -3.12
N MET A 93 -7.24 -0.43 -3.36
CA MET A 93 -7.17 -1.54 -2.41
C MET A 93 -5.79 -2.17 -2.41
N ILE A 94 -5.41 -2.79 -1.30
CA ILE A 94 -4.29 -3.73 -1.28
C ILE A 94 -4.83 -5.08 -1.75
N ASP A 95 -4.23 -5.62 -2.82
CA ASP A 95 -4.63 -6.93 -3.35
C ASP A 95 -3.91 -8.05 -2.62
N MET A 96 -4.54 -8.53 -1.57
CA MET A 96 -4.00 -9.65 -0.80
C MET A 96 -4.06 -10.98 -1.57
N ASN A 97 -4.91 -11.09 -2.59
CA ASN A 97 -4.99 -12.32 -3.39
C ASN A 97 -3.78 -12.45 -4.32
N ALA A 98 -3.22 -11.33 -4.79
CA ALA A 98 -2.04 -11.33 -5.65
C ALA A 98 -0.82 -12.01 -5.00
N PHE A 99 -0.73 -12.03 -3.67
CA PHE A 99 0.34 -12.75 -2.97
C PHE A 99 0.27 -14.28 -3.13
N PHE A 100 -0.85 -14.80 -3.61
CA PHE A 100 -1.10 -16.24 -3.79
C PHE A 100 -1.23 -16.63 -5.27
N GLU A 101 -0.90 -15.72 -6.18
CA GLU A 101 -0.78 -16.02 -7.61
C GLU A 101 0.46 -16.89 -7.87
N GLU A 102 0.42 -17.65 -8.97
CA GLU A 102 1.40 -18.71 -9.24
C GLU A 102 2.82 -18.16 -9.39
N ASP A 103 2.98 -17.06 -10.11
CA ASP A 103 4.24 -16.38 -10.31
C ASP A 103 4.83 -15.84 -9.00
N VAL A 104 3.99 -15.26 -8.14
CA VAL A 104 4.41 -14.73 -6.84
C VAL A 104 4.82 -15.85 -5.89
N LEU A 105 4.04 -16.92 -5.80
CA LEU A 105 4.41 -18.09 -5.01
C LEU A 105 5.68 -18.75 -5.55
N GLY A 106 5.87 -18.78 -6.88
CA GLY A 106 7.10 -19.26 -7.50
C GLY A 106 8.32 -18.45 -7.08
N GLU A 107 8.24 -17.10 -7.10
CA GLU A 107 9.31 -16.23 -6.61
C GLU A 107 9.66 -16.51 -5.13
N PHE A 108 8.67 -16.79 -4.28
CA PHE A 108 8.89 -17.17 -2.88
C PHE A 108 9.61 -18.51 -2.73
N ILE A 109 9.22 -19.52 -3.53
CA ILE A 109 9.85 -20.83 -3.51
C ILE A 109 11.29 -20.74 -3.97
N ASP A 110 11.57 -19.96 -5.04
CA ASP A 110 12.93 -19.73 -5.53
C ASP A 110 13.81 -19.05 -4.49
N ALA A 111 13.27 -18.01 -3.82
CA ALA A 111 14.00 -17.33 -2.77
C ALA A 111 14.30 -18.25 -1.58
N ALA A 112 13.34 -19.09 -1.16
CA ALA A 112 13.52 -20.05 -0.08
C ALA A 112 14.54 -21.14 -0.45
N ALA A 113 14.45 -21.69 -1.65
CA ALA A 113 15.41 -22.70 -2.15
C ALA A 113 16.82 -22.12 -2.28
N GLY A 114 16.93 -20.90 -2.82
CA GLY A 114 18.20 -20.20 -2.97
C GLY A 114 18.89 -19.91 -1.64
N ALA A 115 18.12 -19.60 -0.57
CA ALA A 115 18.66 -19.42 0.79
C ALA A 115 19.29 -20.71 1.35
N GLU A 116 18.81 -21.88 0.90
CA GLU A 116 19.37 -23.20 1.25
C GLU A 116 20.43 -23.69 0.25
N GLY A 117 20.73 -22.90 -0.79
CA GLY A 117 21.68 -23.27 -1.86
C GLY A 117 21.14 -24.34 -2.81
N ILE A 118 19.81 -24.42 -2.95
CA ILE A 118 19.10 -25.39 -3.79
C ILE A 118 18.48 -24.62 -4.97
N GLU A 119 18.46 -25.22 -6.16
CA GLU A 119 17.67 -24.75 -7.28
C GLU A 119 16.46 -25.66 -7.44
N ALA A 120 15.26 -25.13 -7.25
CA ALA A 120 14.04 -25.86 -7.48
C ALA A 120 13.72 -25.97 -8.97
N THR A 121 13.36 -27.15 -9.44
CA THR A 121 12.88 -27.34 -10.82
C THR A 121 11.48 -26.77 -10.99
N GLU A 122 11.08 -26.46 -12.22
CA GLU A 122 9.72 -25.96 -12.50
C GLU A 122 8.61 -26.94 -12.07
N GLU A 123 8.88 -28.25 -12.11
CA GLU A 123 7.95 -29.27 -11.70
C GLU A 123 7.80 -29.30 -10.16
N GLU A 124 8.88 -29.22 -9.42
CA GLU A 124 8.89 -29.10 -7.95
C GLU A 124 8.21 -27.81 -7.48
N LYS A 125 8.44 -26.68 -8.16
CA LYS A 125 7.74 -25.41 -7.87
C LYS A 125 6.24 -25.57 -8.04
N LYS A 126 5.81 -26.13 -9.17
CA LYS A 126 4.40 -26.33 -9.46
C LYS A 126 3.71 -27.22 -8.42
N GLU A 127 4.33 -28.33 -8.05
CA GLU A 127 3.82 -29.21 -6.98
C GLU A 127 3.74 -28.46 -5.64
N ALA A 128 4.77 -27.69 -5.27
CA ALA A 128 4.79 -26.91 -4.05
C ALA A 128 3.69 -25.84 -4.03
N ILE A 129 3.48 -25.14 -5.16
CA ILE A 129 2.40 -24.14 -5.30
C ILE A 129 1.02 -24.78 -5.13
N GLU A 130 0.78 -25.94 -5.76
CA GLU A 130 -0.47 -26.67 -5.61
C GLU A 130 -0.73 -27.12 -4.16
N GLU A 131 0.29 -27.56 -3.45
CA GLU A 131 0.17 -27.92 -2.04
C GLU A 131 -0.08 -26.69 -1.15
N ILE A 132 0.63 -25.59 -1.38
CA ILE A 132 0.43 -24.32 -0.66
C ILE A 132 -1.01 -23.82 -0.86
N ARG A 133 -1.51 -23.82 -2.10
CA ARG A 133 -2.88 -23.40 -2.42
C ARG A 133 -3.96 -24.21 -1.72
N LYS A 134 -3.76 -25.49 -1.48
CA LYS A 134 -4.71 -26.33 -0.70
C LYS A 134 -4.79 -25.92 0.76
N LEU A 135 -3.75 -25.29 1.29
CA LEU A 135 -3.66 -24.88 2.68
C LEU A 135 -4.14 -23.45 2.92
N ILE A 136 -4.33 -22.67 1.83
CA ILE A 136 -4.70 -21.25 1.90
C ILE A 136 -6.18 -21.07 1.58
N GLU A 137 -6.85 -20.29 2.42
CA GLU A 137 -8.19 -19.78 2.16
C GLU A 137 -8.17 -18.26 2.40
N VAL A 138 -8.57 -17.49 1.38
CA VAL A 138 -8.64 -16.03 1.43
C VAL A 138 -10.07 -15.61 1.17
N SER A 139 -10.60 -14.69 1.96
CA SER A 139 -11.91 -14.10 1.74
C SER A 139 -11.98 -12.64 2.19
N GLY A 140 -12.83 -11.87 1.52
CA GLY A 140 -12.97 -10.44 1.76
C GLY A 140 -11.87 -9.62 1.05
N GLU A 141 -11.85 -8.31 1.32
CA GLU A 141 -10.95 -7.36 0.69
C GLU A 141 -10.52 -6.31 1.72
N LEU A 142 -9.27 -5.83 1.61
CA LEU A 142 -8.79 -4.64 2.34
C LEU A 142 -9.14 -3.40 1.51
N ARG A 143 -10.02 -2.56 2.03
CA ARG A 143 -10.46 -1.35 1.32
C ARG A 143 -9.63 -0.14 1.69
N GLY A 144 -9.27 0.65 0.69
CA GLY A 144 -8.60 1.92 0.86
C GLY A 144 -9.56 3.12 0.81
N ILE A 145 -9.12 4.19 0.15
CA ILE A 145 -9.88 5.41 -0.05
C ILE A 145 -10.60 5.36 -1.40
N PRO A 146 -11.86 5.83 -1.51
CA PRO A 146 -12.56 5.89 -2.78
C PRO A 146 -11.91 6.92 -3.72
N ARG A 147 -12.12 6.73 -5.03
CA ARG A 147 -11.62 7.64 -6.08
C ARG A 147 -12.04 9.09 -5.86
N TYR A 148 -13.28 9.31 -5.46
CA TYR A 148 -13.84 10.62 -5.17
C TYR A 148 -14.22 10.70 -3.69
N PRO A 149 -13.26 11.04 -2.79
CA PRO A 149 -13.54 11.08 -1.37
C PRO A 149 -14.55 12.19 -1.05
N VAL A 150 -15.64 11.81 -0.38
CA VAL A 150 -16.67 12.74 0.11
C VAL A 150 -16.71 12.65 1.62
N ILE A 151 -16.79 13.80 2.31
CA ILE A 151 -16.92 13.84 3.78
C ILE A 151 -18.16 13.02 4.20
N GLY A 152 -17.93 12.05 5.07
CA GLY A 152 -18.96 11.12 5.53
C GLY A 152 -18.41 9.73 5.83
N ALA A 153 -19.31 8.81 6.21
CA ALA A 153 -18.97 7.44 6.50
C ALA A 153 -18.55 6.68 5.24
N LEU A 154 -17.61 5.77 5.40
CA LEU A 154 -17.18 4.80 4.38
C LEU A 154 -17.64 3.39 4.80
N PRO A 155 -17.82 2.47 3.85
CA PRO A 155 -18.13 1.08 4.17
C PRO A 155 -17.02 0.43 5.00
N ASP A 156 -17.41 -0.35 5.99
CA ASP A 156 -16.50 -1.23 6.71
C ASP A 156 -16.00 -2.35 5.80
N TYR A 157 -14.89 -2.98 6.18
CA TYR A 157 -14.38 -4.16 5.48
C TYR A 157 -13.94 -5.24 6.45
N GLU A 158 -13.90 -6.45 5.95
CA GLU A 158 -13.31 -7.60 6.61
C GLU A 158 -12.50 -8.40 5.59
N PHE A 159 -11.28 -8.76 5.97
CA PHE A 159 -10.40 -9.65 5.24
C PHE A 159 -10.03 -10.81 6.16
N VAL A 160 -10.14 -12.03 5.64
CA VAL A 160 -9.79 -13.25 6.37
C VAL A 160 -8.78 -14.03 5.53
N PHE A 161 -7.67 -14.35 6.15
CA PHE A 161 -6.64 -15.23 5.64
C PHE A 161 -6.53 -16.45 6.55
N LYS A 162 -6.59 -17.65 5.96
CA LYS A 162 -6.33 -18.90 6.66
C LYS A 162 -5.19 -19.64 5.98
N PHE A 163 -4.28 -20.13 6.77
CA PHE A 163 -3.22 -21.01 6.33
C PHE A 163 -3.13 -22.19 7.30
N SER A 164 -3.52 -23.36 6.84
CA SER A 164 -3.62 -24.54 7.70
C SER A 164 -4.48 -24.25 8.94
N PHE A 165 -3.90 -24.28 10.13
CA PHE A 165 -4.57 -24.01 11.40
C PHE A 165 -4.46 -22.55 11.87
N VAL A 166 -3.76 -21.70 11.14
CA VAL A 166 -3.62 -20.28 11.46
C VAL A 166 -4.72 -19.49 10.75
N THR A 167 -5.45 -18.69 11.50
CA THR A 167 -6.42 -17.73 10.93
C THR A 167 -6.02 -16.32 11.34
N MET A 168 -5.92 -15.44 10.35
CA MET A 168 -5.78 -14.00 10.54
C MET A 168 -7.04 -13.31 10.03
N THR A 169 -7.56 -12.37 10.78
CA THR A 169 -8.68 -11.52 10.37
C THR A 169 -8.29 -10.07 10.55
N VAL A 170 -8.51 -9.27 9.52
CA VAL A 170 -8.34 -7.80 9.56
C VAL A 170 -9.70 -7.15 9.29
N LYS A 171 -10.12 -6.27 10.19
CA LYS A 171 -11.37 -5.50 10.05
C LYS A 171 -11.10 -4.02 10.12
N GLY A 172 -11.58 -3.28 9.13
CA GLY A 172 -11.65 -1.82 9.18
C GLY A 172 -13.07 -1.39 9.51
N THR A 173 -13.24 -0.66 10.60
CA THR A 173 -14.52 -0.18 11.12
C THR A 173 -14.46 1.31 11.45
N GLU A 174 -15.61 1.93 11.66
CA GLU A 174 -15.71 3.38 11.96
C GLU A 174 -15.03 4.25 10.88
N ARG A 175 -15.00 3.75 9.65
CA ARG A 175 -14.32 4.37 8.52
C ARG A 175 -15.07 5.61 8.05
N LYS A 176 -14.35 6.70 7.85
CA LYS A 176 -14.93 7.96 7.35
C LYS A 176 -13.89 8.87 6.73
N ILE A 177 -14.35 9.72 5.82
CA ILE A 177 -13.65 10.96 5.47
C ILE A 177 -14.10 12.04 6.44
N SER A 178 -13.23 12.46 7.35
CA SER A 178 -13.58 13.40 8.42
C SER A 178 -13.42 14.87 8.02
N GLY A 179 -12.63 15.16 6.96
CA GLY A 179 -12.40 16.53 6.54
C GLY A 179 -11.38 16.67 5.44
N LYS A 180 -10.95 17.91 5.25
CA LYS A 180 -9.86 18.30 4.35
C LYS A 180 -8.96 19.27 5.07
N GLU A 181 -7.65 19.19 4.81
CA GLU A 181 -6.69 20.19 5.25
C GLU A 181 -5.50 20.30 4.31
N LYS A 182 -4.79 21.41 4.41
CA LYS A 182 -3.53 21.61 3.71
C LYS A 182 -2.39 21.14 4.62
N LEU A 183 -1.60 20.16 4.14
CA LEU A 183 -0.51 19.56 4.88
C LEU A 183 0.83 19.82 4.19
N THR A 184 1.84 20.24 4.94
CA THR A 184 3.22 20.43 4.46
C THR A 184 4.10 19.30 4.99
N THR A 185 4.87 18.70 4.07
CA THR A 185 5.85 17.63 4.33
C THR A 185 7.17 18.01 3.67
N PRO A 186 8.26 17.25 3.85
CA PRO A 186 9.50 17.49 3.09
C PRO A 186 9.29 17.39 1.56
N ALA A 187 8.34 16.58 1.09
CA ALA A 187 8.01 16.45 -0.34
C ALA A 187 7.24 17.64 -0.92
N GLY A 188 6.64 18.51 -0.08
CA GLY A 188 5.86 19.66 -0.55
C GLY A 188 4.63 19.94 0.30
N THR A 189 3.73 20.76 -0.25
CA THR A 189 2.45 21.12 0.38
C THR A 189 1.29 20.59 -0.45
N PHE A 190 0.37 19.89 0.19
CA PHE A 190 -0.70 19.11 -0.43
C PHE A 190 -2.06 19.46 0.17
N ASP A 191 -3.09 19.54 -0.68
CA ASP A 191 -4.48 19.62 -0.23
C ASP A 191 -4.99 18.19 -0.01
N CYS A 192 -5.18 17.80 1.26
CA CYS A 192 -5.44 16.42 1.65
C CYS A 192 -6.88 16.22 2.11
N PHE A 193 -7.42 15.03 1.81
CA PHE A 193 -8.55 14.45 2.52
C PHE A 193 -8.05 13.71 3.76
N ILE A 194 -8.79 13.80 4.85
CA ILE A 194 -8.49 13.10 6.10
C ILE A 194 -9.40 11.89 6.20
N MET A 195 -8.80 10.69 6.21
CA MET A 195 -9.50 9.44 6.46
C MET A 195 -9.19 8.95 7.88
N GLU A 196 -10.22 8.53 8.59
CA GLU A 196 -10.09 7.89 9.90
C GLU A 196 -10.69 6.49 9.83
N GLU A 197 -10.06 5.53 10.50
CA GLU A 197 -10.61 4.19 10.67
C GLU A 197 -10.05 3.52 11.93
N THR A 198 -10.77 2.50 12.40
CA THR A 198 -10.33 1.61 13.47
C THR A 198 -10.03 0.25 12.85
N VAL A 199 -8.75 -0.16 12.87
CA VAL A 199 -8.30 -1.45 12.35
C VAL A 199 -8.19 -2.44 13.51
N THR A 200 -8.84 -3.60 13.37
CA THR A 200 -8.72 -4.70 14.31
C THR A 200 -8.07 -5.88 13.59
N THR A 201 -6.88 -6.25 14.01
CA THR A 201 -6.19 -7.46 13.56
C THR A 201 -6.33 -8.55 14.61
N LYS A 202 -6.75 -9.73 14.19
CA LYS A 202 -6.74 -10.94 15.03
C LYS A 202 -5.91 -12.00 14.34
N ALA A 203 -4.95 -12.56 15.06
CA ALA A 203 -4.15 -13.67 14.60
C ALA A 203 -3.96 -14.65 15.75
N MET A 204 -4.39 -15.89 15.59
CA MET A 204 -4.38 -16.89 16.64
C MET A 204 -5.09 -16.39 17.92
N MET A 205 -4.38 -16.24 19.04
CA MET A 205 -4.92 -15.74 20.32
C MET A 205 -4.63 -14.25 20.55
N GLN A 206 -3.97 -13.59 19.61
CA GLN A 206 -3.65 -12.16 19.71
C GLN A 206 -4.72 -11.32 19.03
N LYS A 207 -5.05 -10.20 19.65
CA LYS A 207 -5.92 -9.17 19.09
C LYS A 207 -5.28 -7.82 19.28
N GLU A 208 -5.06 -7.14 18.18
CA GLU A 208 -4.59 -5.76 18.13
C GLU A 208 -5.72 -4.85 17.64
N VAL A 209 -5.81 -3.66 18.22
CA VAL A 209 -6.77 -2.64 17.81
C VAL A 209 -6.02 -1.33 17.73
N GLU A 210 -6.03 -0.74 16.55
CA GLU A 210 -5.39 0.52 16.28
C GLU A 210 -6.38 1.49 15.62
N LYS A 211 -6.20 2.77 15.88
CA LYS A 211 -6.89 3.82 15.14
C LYS A 211 -5.88 4.48 14.22
N THR A 212 -6.23 4.57 12.92
CA THR A 212 -5.42 5.31 11.95
C THR A 212 -6.11 6.61 11.56
N VAL A 213 -5.30 7.63 11.33
CA VAL A 213 -5.69 8.90 10.72
C VAL A 213 -4.73 9.14 9.57
N SER A 214 -5.25 9.13 8.35
CA SER A 214 -4.46 9.16 7.12
C SER A 214 -4.85 10.37 6.27
N TRP A 215 -3.86 11.02 5.70
CA TRP A 215 -4.00 12.19 4.81
C TRP A 215 -3.66 11.77 3.39
N TYR A 216 -4.62 11.88 2.49
CA TYR A 216 -4.47 11.52 1.08
C TYR A 216 -4.65 12.73 0.18
N ALA A 217 -3.79 12.87 -0.83
CA ALA A 217 -3.89 13.92 -1.84
C ALA A 217 -4.06 13.32 -3.24
N TYR A 218 -4.83 14.00 -4.10
CA TYR A 218 -4.99 13.59 -5.50
C TYR A 218 -3.65 13.56 -6.23
N GLY A 219 -3.43 12.48 -7.01
CA GLY A 219 -2.23 12.26 -7.81
C GLY A 219 -0.95 12.03 -6.99
N VAL A 220 -1.08 11.84 -5.67
CA VAL A 220 0.03 11.66 -4.74
C VAL A 220 -0.16 10.39 -3.90
N GLY A 221 -1.38 10.10 -3.51
CA GLY A 221 -1.69 9.02 -2.58
C GLY A 221 -1.56 9.45 -1.12
N LEU A 222 -0.98 8.59 -0.30
CA LEU A 222 -0.76 8.84 1.11
C LEU A 222 0.30 9.94 1.30
N VAL A 223 -0.05 10.98 2.04
CA VAL A 223 0.86 12.08 2.40
C VAL A 223 1.35 11.94 3.83
N LYS A 224 0.48 11.48 4.72
CA LYS A 224 0.80 11.20 6.12
C LYS A 224 -0.16 10.17 6.68
N GLU A 225 0.31 9.34 7.61
CA GLU A 225 -0.53 8.52 8.46
C GLU A 225 -0.03 8.55 9.89
N ASN A 226 -0.96 8.63 10.83
CA ASN A 226 -0.71 8.47 12.25
C ASN A 226 -1.43 7.22 12.74
N THR A 227 -0.72 6.33 13.42
CA THR A 227 -1.30 5.15 14.08
C THR A 227 -1.34 5.36 15.59
N TYR A 228 -2.48 5.09 16.18
CA TYR A 228 -2.72 5.22 17.61
C TYR A 228 -3.12 3.86 18.20
N ASP A 229 -2.62 3.56 19.38
CA ASP A 229 -3.07 2.39 20.13
C ASP A 229 -4.52 2.54 20.63
N LYS A 230 -5.08 1.47 21.19
CA LYS A 230 -6.42 1.44 21.78
C LYS A 230 -6.68 2.46 22.90
N LYS A 231 -5.61 3.08 23.42
CA LYS A 231 -5.69 4.13 24.47
C LYS A 231 -5.57 5.54 23.87
N GLY A 232 -5.43 5.65 22.56
CA GLY A 232 -5.25 6.91 21.84
C GLY A 232 -3.84 7.47 21.93
N LYS A 233 -2.84 6.67 22.34
CA LYS A 233 -1.45 7.08 22.31
C LYS A 233 -0.89 6.88 20.90
N LEU A 234 -0.22 7.90 20.35
CA LEU A 234 0.50 7.80 19.07
C LEU A 234 1.58 6.72 19.17
N VAL A 235 1.54 5.78 18.24
CA VAL A 235 2.49 4.65 18.12
C VAL A 235 3.49 4.90 17.01
N SER A 236 3.01 5.33 15.85
CA SER A 236 3.85 5.60 14.69
C SER A 236 3.29 6.71 13.82
N THR A 237 4.16 7.29 13.00
CA THR A 237 3.82 8.22 11.93
C THR A 237 4.57 7.82 10.67
N THR A 238 3.85 7.68 9.57
CA THR A 238 4.37 7.58 8.20
C THR A 238 4.24 8.94 7.55
N LEU A 239 5.30 9.53 7.02
CA LEU A 239 5.31 10.88 6.44
C LEU A 239 5.96 10.89 5.06
N LEU A 240 5.28 11.41 4.04
CA LEU A 240 5.84 11.56 2.70
C LEU A 240 7.06 12.48 2.74
N ASN A 241 8.21 11.94 2.34
CA ASN A 241 9.50 12.60 2.40
C ASN A 241 9.96 13.14 1.06
N SER A 242 9.77 12.37 0.00
CA SER A 242 10.10 12.78 -1.37
C SER A 242 9.14 12.15 -2.36
N ILE A 243 8.99 12.82 -3.51
CA ILE A 243 8.17 12.36 -4.62
C ILE A 243 8.83 12.82 -5.92
N ASN A 244 8.95 11.90 -6.87
CA ASN A 244 9.41 12.15 -8.23
C ASN A 244 8.53 11.32 -9.16
N TRP A 245 7.74 12.02 -9.98
CA TRP A 245 6.83 11.45 -10.96
C TRP A 245 7.39 11.57 -12.37
#